data_7aabeaf35dafe3e561784db23c7aaa9f
#
_entry.id   7aabeaf35dafe3e561784db23c7aaa9f
#
_cell.length_a   1.000
_cell.length_b   1.000
_cell.length_c   1.000
_cell.angle_alpha   90.00
_cell.angle_beta   90.00
_cell.angle_gamma   90.00
#
_symmetry.space_group_name_H-M   'P 1'
#
loop_
_entity.id
_entity.type
_entity.pdbx_description
1 polymer ?
#
loop_
_entity_poly.entity_id
_entity_poly.type
_entity_poly.pdbx_seq_one_letter_code
_entity_poly.pdbx_strand_id
1 'polypeptide(L)'
;MSELEEKSVEEAGYENYIELLEVQRRQKDDQYFEREKRYIRRRAVFIAAVLLIVLYIVLPVSRVGYIQLKGEKHLDKDYILNLSGVSTKSIYYLTFPSAVEKKIKADPMIEDASVKRTSAGGISISVTEKKAVGYIYDDDASKGQVLFTDGTKADLKSEYLNIIAEIPYISGFDADQLKQLAKAMKGVKEEVISEISEIDRYAMSYDADSVRIHMRNGGYYISSMDAVDKINYYNEIYVRMNDQSYCIFGSSSADAAYSSVCPWNGEAAEYWTDSNGNYILNSSGEKAVKHYYTDESGNPAVDASGNKIPIPINDSGDEVVDADFLEHYADGYYETGTLVMPSDAQ
;
A
#
# COMPACT_ATOMS: atom_id res chain seq x y z
N MET A 1 -56.21 -26.83 -100.64
CA MET A 1 -55.59 -25.57 -100.22
C MET A 1 -55.51 -25.44 -98.68
N SER A 2 -56.16 -26.30 -97.89
CA SER A 2 -56.14 -26.22 -96.37
C SER A 2 -55.01 -26.98 -95.72
N GLU A 3 -54.46 -28.03 -96.23
CA GLU A 3 -53.43 -28.88 -95.60
C GLU A 3 -52.00 -28.25 -95.65
N LEU A 4 -51.75 -27.39 -96.73
CA LEU A 4 -50.47 -26.74 -96.88
C LEU A 4 -50.38 -25.47 -95.98
N GLU A 5 -51.49 -24.79 -95.66
CA GLU A 5 -51.54 -23.62 -94.73
C GLU A 5 -51.45 -24.05 -93.30
N GLU A 6 -52.08 -25.21 -92.92
CA GLU A 6 -52.02 -25.71 -91.60
C GLU A 6 -50.59 -26.21 -91.22
N LYS A 7 -49.88 -26.79 -92.13
CA LYS A 7 -48.50 -27.22 -92.00
C LYS A 7 -47.50 -26.08 -91.88
N SER A 8 -47.73 -24.96 -92.56
CA SER A 8 -46.90 -23.80 -92.54
C SER A 8 -47.10 -23.02 -91.22
N VAL A 9 -48.30 -23.04 -90.63
CA VAL A 9 -48.58 -22.44 -89.34
C VAL A 9 -47.99 -23.24 -88.23
N GLU A 10 -48.02 -24.57 -88.36
CA GLU A 10 -47.45 -25.51 -87.41
C GLU A 10 -45.87 -25.43 -87.35
N GLU A 11 -45.25 -25.31 -88.58
CA GLU A 11 -43.82 -25.14 -88.75
C GLU A 11 -43.37 -23.72 -88.21
N ALA A 12 -44.11 -22.65 -88.47
CA ALA A 12 -43.83 -21.32 -87.95
C ALA A 12 -44.00 -21.26 -86.39
N GLY A 13 -44.97 -22.02 -85.86
CA GLY A 13 -45.15 -22.19 -84.45
C GLY A 13 -43.98 -22.96 -83.80
N TYR A 14 -43.47 -23.99 -84.44
CA TYR A 14 -42.34 -24.80 -83.96
C TYR A 14 -41.01 -23.99 -84.02
N GLU A 15 -40.76 -23.21 -85.08
CA GLU A 15 -39.59 -22.30 -85.21
C GLU A 15 -39.60 -21.24 -84.12
N ASN A 16 -40.72 -20.59 -83.89
CA ASN A 16 -40.87 -19.64 -82.78
C ASN A 16 -40.61 -20.27 -81.35
N TYR A 17 -41.07 -21.52 -81.20
CA TYR A 17 -40.83 -22.21 -79.93
C TYR A 17 -39.37 -22.62 -79.74
N ILE A 18 -38.68 -23.05 -80.80
CA ILE A 18 -37.23 -23.30 -80.75
C ILE A 18 -36.44 -22.02 -80.46
N GLU A 19 -36.78 -20.88 -81.12
CA GLU A 19 -36.14 -19.59 -80.83
C GLU A 19 -36.35 -19.13 -79.41
N LEU A 20 -37.54 -19.34 -78.83
CA LEU A 20 -37.83 -19.00 -77.43
C LEU A 20 -37.04 -19.90 -76.45
N LEU A 21 -36.86 -21.16 -76.77
CA LEU A 21 -36.02 -22.07 -75.99
C LEU A 21 -34.53 -21.66 -76.03
N GLU A 22 -34.05 -21.24 -77.20
CA GLU A 22 -32.67 -20.78 -77.34
C GLU A 22 -32.44 -19.47 -76.60
N VAL A 23 -33.37 -18.53 -76.62
CA VAL A 23 -33.30 -17.28 -75.86
C VAL A 23 -33.31 -17.61 -74.35
N GLN A 24 -34.18 -18.51 -73.87
CA GLN A 24 -34.19 -18.92 -72.46
C GLN A 24 -32.89 -19.63 -72.06
N ARG A 25 -32.32 -20.45 -72.96
CA ARG A 25 -31.03 -21.09 -72.70
C ARG A 25 -29.91 -20.06 -72.59
N ARG A 26 -29.82 -19.14 -73.53
CA ARG A 26 -28.84 -18.03 -73.50
C ARG A 26 -28.99 -17.20 -72.23
N GLN A 27 -30.21 -16.84 -71.81
CA GLN A 27 -30.45 -16.09 -70.59
C GLN A 27 -30.02 -16.88 -69.34
N LYS A 28 -30.24 -18.20 -69.31
CA LYS A 28 -29.75 -19.05 -68.17
C LYS A 28 -28.23 -19.16 -68.16
N ASP A 29 -27.61 -19.28 -69.31
CA ASP A 29 -26.17 -19.36 -69.45
C ASP A 29 -25.52 -18.04 -69.03
N ASP A 30 -26.08 -16.90 -69.46
CA ASP A 30 -25.61 -15.53 -69.07
C ASP A 30 -25.76 -15.33 -67.55
N GLN A 31 -26.87 -15.76 -66.94
CA GLN A 31 -27.06 -15.69 -65.49
C GLN A 31 -26.07 -16.61 -64.75
N TYR A 32 -25.77 -17.78 -65.29
CA TYR A 32 -24.79 -18.68 -64.76
C TYR A 32 -23.39 -18.07 -64.81
N PHE A 33 -22.97 -17.58 -65.96
CA PHE A 33 -21.67 -16.88 -66.12
C PHE A 33 -21.54 -15.64 -65.25
N GLU A 34 -22.61 -14.83 -65.09
CA GLU A 34 -22.59 -13.68 -64.18
C GLU A 34 -22.53 -14.09 -62.70
N ARG A 35 -23.13 -15.23 -62.31
CA ARG A 35 -22.98 -15.77 -60.96
C ARG A 35 -21.57 -16.31 -60.70
N GLU A 36 -21.02 -17.01 -61.71
CA GLU A 36 -19.67 -17.58 -61.63
C GLU A 36 -18.62 -16.45 -61.60
N LYS A 37 -18.72 -15.44 -62.45
CA LYS A 37 -17.85 -14.22 -62.41
C LYS A 37 -17.91 -13.49 -61.07
N ARG A 38 -19.10 -13.35 -60.47
CA ARG A 38 -19.29 -12.76 -59.16
C ARG A 38 -18.63 -13.61 -58.06
N TYR A 39 -18.73 -14.90 -58.15
CA TYR A 39 -18.11 -15.85 -57.21
C TYR A 39 -16.58 -15.82 -57.33
N ILE A 40 -16.04 -15.89 -58.54
CA ILE A 40 -14.59 -15.77 -58.78
C ILE A 40 -14.06 -14.43 -58.30
N ARG A 41 -14.77 -13.30 -58.60
CA ARG A 41 -14.39 -11.98 -58.14
C ARG A 41 -14.38 -11.88 -56.61
N ARG A 42 -15.39 -12.44 -55.90
CA ARG A 42 -15.43 -12.49 -54.45
C ARG A 42 -14.28 -13.29 -53.85
N ARG A 43 -13.97 -14.46 -54.46
CA ARG A 43 -12.81 -15.29 -54.04
C ARG A 43 -11.50 -14.55 -54.28
N ALA A 44 -11.31 -13.91 -55.42
CA ALA A 44 -10.11 -13.15 -55.70
C ALA A 44 -9.92 -11.98 -54.74
N VAL A 45 -10.99 -11.23 -54.38
CA VAL A 45 -10.95 -10.17 -53.39
C VAL A 45 -10.58 -10.75 -52.00
N PHE A 46 -11.16 -11.90 -51.62
CA PHE A 46 -10.84 -12.54 -50.33
C PHE A 46 -9.37 -12.99 -50.29
N ILE A 47 -8.85 -13.61 -51.35
CA ILE A 47 -7.45 -14.04 -51.42
C ILE A 47 -6.53 -12.80 -51.38
N ALA A 48 -6.85 -11.74 -52.12
CA ALA A 48 -6.07 -10.49 -52.07
C ALA A 48 -6.07 -9.88 -50.66
N ALA A 49 -7.21 -9.87 -49.97
CA ALA A 49 -7.29 -9.37 -48.58
C ALA A 49 -6.43 -10.21 -47.63
N VAL A 50 -6.46 -11.55 -47.76
CA VAL A 50 -5.59 -12.45 -46.95
C VAL A 50 -4.12 -12.19 -47.26
N LEU A 51 -3.73 -12.05 -48.50
CA LEU A 51 -2.36 -11.73 -48.90
C LEU A 51 -1.89 -10.39 -48.34
N LEU A 52 -2.75 -9.36 -48.33
CA LEU A 52 -2.44 -8.05 -47.72
C LEU A 52 -2.24 -8.15 -46.22
N ILE A 53 -3.07 -8.95 -45.52
CA ILE A 53 -2.93 -9.20 -44.07
C ILE A 53 -1.59 -9.89 -43.81
N VAL A 54 -1.26 -10.93 -44.57
CA VAL A 54 0.02 -11.67 -44.42
C VAL A 54 1.20 -10.74 -44.67
N LEU A 55 1.12 -9.94 -45.76
CA LEU A 55 2.15 -8.96 -46.07
C LEU A 55 2.34 -7.94 -44.94
N TYR A 56 1.21 -7.43 -44.38
CA TYR A 56 1.26 -6.52 -43.22
C TYR A 56 1.96 -7.15 -42.02
N ILE A 57 1.65 -8.43 -41.68
CA ILE A 57 2.25 -9.12 -40.53
C ILE A 57 3.77 -9.29 -40.70
N VAL A 58 4.24 -9.52 -41.90
CA VAL A 58 5.67 -9.74 -42.22
C VAL A 58 6.46 -8.45 -42.22
N LEU A 59 5.86 -7.33 -42.58
CA LEU A 59 6.54 -6.04 -42.71
C LEU A 59 6.95 -5.47 -41.34
N PRO A 60 8.15 -4.89 -41.19
CA PRO A 60 8.60 -4.24 -39.94
C PRO A 60 7.67 -3.10 -39.46
N VAL A 61 6.99 -2.44 -40.38
CA VAL A 61 6.05 -1.34 -40.09
C VAL A 61 4.86 -1.78 -39.25
N SER A 62 4.57 -3.08 -39.19
CA SER A 62 3.51 -3.64 -38.36
C SER A 62 3.90 -3.75 -36.87
N ARG A 63 5.18 -3.58 -36.55
CA ARG A 63 5.72 -3.79 -35.21
C ARG A 63 5.49 -2.57 -34.33
N VAL A 64 5.50 -2.82 -33.00
CA VAL A 64 5.49 -1.73 -31.99
C VAL A 64 6.80 -0.96 -32.10
N GLY A 65 6.73 0.32 -32.41
CA GLY A 65 7.90 1.16 -32.59
C GLY A 65 8.60 1.51 -31.29
N TYR A 66 7.84 1.78 -30.22
CA TYR A 66 8.36 2.05 -28.86
C TYR A 66 7.30 1.73 -27.82
N ILE A 67 7.78 1.51 -26.57
CA ILE A 67 6.92 1.30 -25.41
C ILE A 67 7.30 2.36 -24.37
N GLN A 68 6.30 3.09 -23.87
CA GLN A 68 6.44 4.05 -22.80
C GLN A 68 5.76 3.50 -21.56
N LEU A 69 6.52 3.31 -20.47
CA LEU A 69 6.01 2.93 -19.15
C LEU A 69 6.03 4.16 -18.25
N LYS A 70 5.00 4.30 -17.39
CA LYS A 70 4.84 5.36 -16.39
C LYS A 70 4.17 4.82 -15.15
N GLY A 71 4.52 5.39 -14.00
CA GLY A 71 3.87 5.11 -12.72
C GLY A 71 4.49 3.96 -11.93
N GLU A 72 5.59 3.38 -12.44
CA GLU A 72 6.42 2.46 -11.70
C GLU A 72 7.08 3.15 -10.50
N LYS A 73 7.09 2.51 -9.32
CA LYS A 73 7.73 2.99 -8.09
C LYS A 73 8.72 1.95 -7.56
N HIS A 74 8.21 0.83 -7.11
CA HIS A 74 8.98 -0.24 -6.47
C HIS A 74 9.24 -1.41 -7.42
N LEU A 75 8.35 -1.62 -8.42
CA LEU A 75 8.51 -2.69 -9.40
C LEU A 75 9.47 -2.27 -10.50
N ASP A 76 10.35 -3.21 -10.87
CA ASP A 76 11.28 -2.99 -11.98
C ASP A 76 10.51 -2.81 -13.30
N LYS A 77 10.99 -1.88 -14.10
CA LYS A 77 10.44 -1.60 -15.42
C LYS A 77 10.40 -2.84 -16.31
N ASP A 78 11.48 -3.61 -16.32
CA ASP A 78 11.58 -4.82 -17.15
C ASP A 78 10.62 -5.90 -16.66
N TYR A 79 10.36 -5.97 -15.35
CA TYR A 79 9.34 -6.86 -14.79
C TYR A 79 7.95 -6.53 -15.32
N ILE A 80 7.53 -5.26 -15.26
CA ILE A 80 6.21 -4.82 -15.75
C ILE A 80 6.09 -5.04 -17.28
N LEU A 81 7.15 -4.78 -18.03
CA LEU A 81 7.18 -5.04 -19.47
C LEU A 81 7.02 -6.52 -19.79
N ASN A 82 7.72 -7.40 -19.06
CA ASN A 82 7.59 -8.86 -19.20
C ASN A 82 6.17 -9.31 -18.85
N LEU A 83 5.60 -8.81 -17.77
CA LEU A 83 4.23 -9.08 -17.35
C LEU A 83 3.22 -8.68 -18.43
N SER A 84 3.42 -7.53 -19.07
CA SER A 84 2.58 -7.04 -20.16
C SER A 84 2.58 -7.97 -21.37
N GLY A 85 3.69 -8.68 -21.60
CA GLY A 85 3.94 -9.48 -22.78
C GLY A 85 4.10 -8.64 -24.06
N VAL A 86 4.29 -7.32 -23.95
CA VAL A 86 4.49 -6.41 -25.06
C VAL A 86 5.98 -6.14 -25.26
N SER A 87 6.41 -6.24 -26.51
CA SER A 87 7.79 -5.92 -26.91
C SER A 87 7.80 -5.21 -28.25
N THR A 88 8.92 -4.68 -28.66
CA THR A 88 9.11 -4.11 -30.00
C THR A 88 8.93 -5.13 -31.14
N LYS A 89 8.90 -6.43 -30.80
CA LYS A 89 8.58 -7.51 -31.77
C LYS A 89 7.08 -7.76 -31.88
N SER A 90 6.26 -7.23 -30.97
CA SER A 90 4.81 -7.38 -30.97
C SER A 90 4.19 -6.65 -32.17
N ILE A 91 3.09 -7.22 -32.75
CA ILE A 91 2.38 -6.58 -33.85
C ILE A 91 1.44 -5.53 -33.27
N TYR A 92 1.58 -4.30 -33.68
CA TYR A 92 0.89 -3.13 -33.13
C TYR A 92 -0.64 -3.28 -33.09
N TYR A 93 -1.27 -3.64 -34.24
CA TYR A 93 -2.72 -3.79 -34.29
C TYR A 93 -3.24 -5.07 -33.62
N LEU A 94 -2.40 -6.09 -33.46
CA LEU A 94 -2.77 -7.34 -32.77
C LEU A 94 -2.51 -7.25 -31.24
N THR A 95 -1.85 -6.20 -30.77
CA THR A 95 -1.69 -5.94 -29.35
C THR A 95 -2.91 -5.22 -28.82
N PHE A 96 -3.85 -5.97 -28.23
CA PHE A 96 -5.10 -5.43 -27.71
C PHE A 96 -4.86 -4.80 -26.32
N PRO A 97 -5.08 -3.48 -26.14
CA PRO A 97 -4.84 -2.78 -24.88
C PRO A 97 -5.51 -3.45 -23.68
N SER A 98 -6.79 -3.79 -23.79
CA SER A 98 -7.55 -4.43 -22.70
C SER A 98 -7.01 -5.80 -22.27
N ALA A 99 -6.45 -6.57 -23.21
CA ALA A 99 -5.81 -7.83 -22.90
C ALA A 99 -4.49 -7.64 -22.16
N VAL A 100 -3.73 -6.61 -22.52
CA VAL A 100 -2.49 -6.24 -21.84
C VAL A 100 -2.79 -5.70 -20.43
N GLU A 101 -3.77 -4.80 -20.28
CA GLU A 101 -4.24 -4.31 -18.99
C GLU A 101 -4.61 -5.44 -18.05
N LYS A 102 -5.39 -6.42 -18.55
CA LYS A 102 -5.80 -7.59 -17.75
C LYS A 102 -4.62 -8.41 -17.27
N LYS A 103 -3.57 -8.56 -18.09
CA LYS A 103 -2.35 -9.29 -17.70
C LYS A 103 -1.60 -8.54 -16.59
N ILE A 104 -1.44 -7.22 -16.74
CA ILE A 104 -0.75 -6.40 -15.75
C ILE A 104 -1.53 -6.36 -14.44
N LYS A 105 -2.84 -6.17 -14.47
CA LYS A 105 -3.73 -6.18 -13.29
C LYS A 105 -3.84 -7.53 -12.59
N ALA A 106 -3.39 -8.61 -13.21
CA ALA A 106 -3.35 -9.92 -12.56
C ALA A 106 -2.21 -10.03 -11.54
N ASP A 107 -1.24 -9.13 -11.56
CA ASP A 107 -0.20 -9.07 -10.55
C ASP A 107 -0.75 -8.45 -9.26
N PRO A 108 -0.52 -9.10 -8.09
CA PRO A 108 -1.07 -8.64 -6.82
C PRO A 108 -0.50 -7.29 -6.34
N MET A 109 0.66 -6.85 -6.84
CA MET A 109 1.26 -5.55 -6.52
C MET A 109 0.62 -4.39 -7.28
N ILE A 110 -0.18 -4.67 -8.31
CA ILE A 110 -0.77 -3.64 -9.18
C ILE A 110 -2.22 -3.36 -8.75
N GLU A 111 -2.52 -2.10 -8.48
CA GLU A 111 -3.87 -1.61 -8.21
C GLU A 111 -4.63 -1.36 -9.51
N ASP A 112 -3.99 -0.63 -10.45
CA ASP A 112 -4.59 -0.30 -11.73
C ASP A 112 -3.54 -0.26 -12.85
N ALA A 113 -3.99 -0.51 -14.09
CA ALA A 113 -3.17 -0.38 -15.27
C ALA A 113 -4.02 0.14 -16.43
N SER A 114 -3.49 1.07 -17.19
CA SER A 114 -4.10 1.62 -18.40
C SER A 114 -3.12 1.52 -19.57
N VAL A 115 -3.57 0.95 -20.65
CA VAL A 115 -2.75 0.74 -21.85
C VAL A 115 -3.39 1.47 -23.03
N LYS A 116 -2.62 2.30 -23.72
CA LYS A 116 -3.08 3.09 -24.87
C LYS A 116 -2.13 2.94 -26.04
N ARG A 117 -2.70 2.84 -27.23
CA ARG A 117 -1.95 2.98 -28.47
C ARG A 117 -1.69 4.45 -28.75
N THR A 118 -0.48 4.78 -29.15
CA THR A 118 -0.13 6.14 -29.58
C THR A 118 -0.20 6.27 -31.10
N SER A 119 -0.49 7.47 -31.60
CA SER A 119 -0.56 7.75 -33.06
C SER A 119 0.77 7.50 -33.79
N ALA A 120 1.89 7.48 -33.07
CA ALA A 120 3.21 7.26 -33.64
C ALA A 120 3.66 5.78 -33.64
N GLY A 121 2.70 4.84 -33.54
CA GLY A 121 3.01 3.41 -33.58
C GLY A 121 3.56 2.84 -32.26
N GLY A 122 3.49 3.57 -31.16
CA GLY A 122 3.92 3.15 -29.84
C GLY A 122 2.78 2.66 -28.95
N ILE A 123 3.14 2.06 -27.83
CA ILE A 123 2.22 1.68 -26.76
C ILE A 123 2.63 2.41 -25.48
N SER A 124 1.68 3.12 -24.87
CA SER A 124 1.85 3.74 -23.55
C SER A 124 1.15 2.88 -22.49
N ILE A 125 1.90 2.46 -21.51
CA ILE A 125 1.45 1.69 -20.35
C ILE A 125 1.58 2.61 -19.14
N SER A 126 0.49 2.83 -18.42
CA SER A 126 0.51 3.52 -17.13
C SER A 126 0.05 2.54 -16.06
N VAL A 127 0.82 2.38 -14.99
CA VAL A 127 0.53 1.51 -13.87
C VAL A 127 0.34 2.33 -12.61
N THR A 128 -0.47 1.82 -11.70
CA THR A 128 -0.58 2.29 -10.32
C THR A 128 -0.31 1.09 -9.43
N GLU A 129 0.76 1.16 -8.66
CA GLU A 129 1.09 0.13 -7.69
C GLU A 129 0.19 0.25 -6.45
N LYS A 130 -0.12 -0.87 -5.80
CA LYS A 130 -0.84 -0.87 -4.53
C LYS A 130 0.02 -0.25 -3.44
N LYS A 131 -0.61 0.53 -2.57
CA LYS A 131 0.05 1.10 -1.41
C LYS A 131 0.31 0.01 -0.38
N ALA A 132 1.59 -0.31 -0.15
CA ALA A 132 2.01 -1.27 0.84
C ALA A 132 1.98 -0.65 2.25
N VAL A 133 1.59 -1.44 3.23
CA VAL A 133 1.61 -1.10 4.66
C VAL A 133 2.90 -1.55 5.29
N GLY A 134 3.36 -2.76 4.94
CA GLY A 134 4.55 -3.38 5.48
C GLY A 134 4.65 -4.82 5.01
N TYR A 135 5.62 -5.55 5.54
CA TYR A 135 5.78 -6.97 5.25
C TYR A 135 5.71 -7.79 6.54
N ILE A 136 5.22 -9.00 6.41
CA ILE A 136 5.05 -9.99 7.48
C ILE A 136 5.76 -11.28 7.10
N TYR A 137 6.13 -12.08 8.09
CA TYR A 137 6.56 -13.47 7.88
C TYR A 137 5.52 -14.43 8.46
N ASP A 138 5.44 -15.63 7.88
CA ASP A 138 4.69 -16.73 8.47
C ASP A 138 5.33 -17.17 9.80
N ASP A 139 4.59 -17.91 10.64
CA ASP A 139 5.04 -18.35 11.98
C ASP A 139 6.39 -19.08 11.96
N ASP A 140 6.72 -19.78 10.87
CA ASP A 140 8.01 -20.45 10.65
C ASP A 140 9.05 -19.55 9.94
N ALA A 141 8.77 -18.26 9.73
CA ALA A 141 9.60 -17.31 8.99
C ALA A 141 10.05 -17.80 7.61
N SER A 142 9.33 -18.78 7.03
CA SER A 142 9.69 -19.40 5.75
C SER A 142 9.22 -18.62 4.54
N LYS A 143 8.15 -17.82 4.70
CA LYS A 143 7.53 -17.05 3.62
C LYS A 143 7.22 -15.64 4.08
N GLY A 144 7.76 -14.68 3.36
CA GLY A 144 7.40 -13.28 3.52
C GLY A 144 6.20 -12.91 2.66
N GLN A 145 5.36 -12.01 3.16
CA GLN A 145 4.22 -11.46 2.43
C GLN A 145 4.18 -9.94 2.61
N VAL A 146 3.84 -9.21 1.56
CA VAL A 146 3.55 -7.77 1.62
C VAL A 146 2.07 -7.59 1.94
N LEU A 147 1.76 -6.76 2.93
CA LEU A 147 0.40 -6.34 3.29
C LEU A 147 0.09 -4.99 2.63
N PHE A 148 -1.07 -4.90 1.98
CA PHE A 148 -1.54 -3.66 1.35
C PHE A 148 -2.66 -2.99 2.14
N THR A 149 -2.88 -1.70 1.89
CA THR A 149 -3.94 -0.91 2.55
C THR A 149 -5.38 -1.38 2.27
N ASP A 150 -5.58 -2.21 1.25
CA ASP A 150 -6.85 -2.88 0.96
C ASP A 150 -7.06 -4.17 1.78
N GLY A 151 -6.08 -4.53 2.62
CA GLY A 151 -6.07 -5.75 3.43
C GLY A 151 -5.66 -7.01 2.66
N THR A 152 -5.35 -6.91 1.38
CA THR A 152 -4.81 -8.04 0.60
C THR A 152 -3.33 -8.25 0.89
N LYS A 153 -2.85 -9.47 0.59
CA LYS A 153 -1.45 -9.84 0.77
C LYS A 153 -0.88 -10.39 -0.54
N ALA A 154 0.40 -10.19 -0.76
CA ALA A 154 1.14 -10.79 -1.87
C ALA A 154 2.38 -11.48 -1.34
N ASP A 155 2.65 -12.71 -1.81
CA ASP A 155 3.88 -13.42 -1.46
C ASP A 155 5.09 -12.65 -1.96
N LEU A 156 6.12 -12.56 -1.11
CA LEU A 156 7.36 -11.87 -1.40
C LEU A 156 8.16 -12.66 -2.44
N LYS A 157 8.32 -12.09 -3.62
CA LYS A 157 9.10 -12.63 -4.71
C LYS A 157 10.39 -11.83 -4.87
N SER A 158 11.37 -12.40 -5.60
CA SER A 158 12.62 -11.70 -5.92
C SER A 158 12.40 -10.34 -6.58
N GLU A 159 11.36 -10.24 -7.41
CA GLU A 159 10.99 -9.04 -8.14
C GLU A 159 10.42 -7.92 -7.26
N TYR A 160 10.03 -8.26 -6.01
CA TYR A 160 9.46 -7.32 -5.04
C TYR A 160 10.44 -6.92 -3.92
N LEU A 161 11.68 -7.44 -3.93
CA LEU A 161 12.63 -7.20 -2.83
C LEU A 161 12.99 -5.73 -2.63
N ASN A 162 12.92 -4.93 -3.67
CA ASN A 162 13.21 -3.48 -3.56
C ASN A 162 12.26 -2.76 -2.60
N ILE A 163 11.00 -3.22 -2.50
CA ILE A 163 10.01 -2.58 -1.63
C ILE A 163 10.34 -2.78 -0.14
N ILE A 164 11.02 -3.87 0.25
CA ILE A 164 11.33 -4.18 1.67
C ILE A 164 12.16 -3.07 2.32
N ALA A 165 13.00 -2.40 1.54
CA ALA A 165 13.81 -1.29 2.05
C ALA A 165 12.97 -0.06 2.43
N GLU A 166 11.76 0.05 1.88
CA GLU A 166 10.90 1.23 1.99
C GLU A 166 9.65 1.00 2.85
N ILE A 167 9.37 -0.26 3.25
CA ILE A 167 8.22 -0.60 4.09
C ILE A 167 8.66 -1.25 5.41
N PRO A 168 7.88 -1.07 6.51
CA PRO A 168 8.19 -1.64 7.81
C PRO A 168 7.96 -3.15 7.88
N TYR A 169 8.67 -3.79 8.82
CA TYR A 169 8.31 -5.12 9.31
C TYR A 169 7.09 -5.03 10.23
N ILE A 170 6.16 -5.98 10.12
CA ILE A 170 4.94 -6.03 10.95
C ILE A 170 4.95 -7.33 11.74
N SER A 171 4.77 -7.25 13.06
CA SER A 171 4.78 -8.40 13.97
C SER A 171 3.69 -8.32 15.05
N GLY A 172 3.32 -9.46 15.62
CA GLY A 172 2.45 -9.55 16.78
C GLY A 172 0.95 -9.37 16.53
N PHE A 173 0.50 -9.36 15.28
CA PHE A 173 -0.90 -9.19 14.90
C PHE A 173 -1.51 -10.49 14.37
N ASP A 174 -2.74 -10.77 14.75
CA ASP A 174 -3.55 -11.80 14.12
C ASP A 174 -4.14 -11.35 12.77
N ALA A 175 -4.83 -12.26 12.07
CA ALA A 175 -5.34 -11.99 10.72
C ALA A 175 -6.38 -10.86 10.66
N ASP A 176 -7.20 -10.69 11.70
CA ASP A 176 -8.23 -9.64 11.73
C ASP A 176 -7.64 -8.30 12.16
N GLN A 177 -6.70 -8.31 13.09
CA GLN A 177 -5.91 -7.14 13.48
C GLN A 177 -5.06 -6.61 12.30
N LEU A 178 -4.49 -7.48 11.47
CA LEU A 178 -3.78 -7.06 10.25
C LEU A 178 -4.69 -6.33 9.27
N LYS A 179 -5.96 -6.74 9.13
CA LYS A 179 -6.93 -6.02 8.30
C LYS A 179 -7.28 -4.64 8.88
N GLN A 180 -7.38 -4.55 10.22
CA GLN A 180 -7.63 -3.28 10.91
C GLN A 180 -6.44 -2.34 10.74
N LEU A 181 -5.21 -2.84 10.93
CA LEU A 181 -3.97 -2.10 10.70
C LEU A 181 -3.89 -1.60 9.24
N ALA A 182 -4.16 -2.47 8.27
CA ALA A 182 -4.18 -2.10 6.85
C ALA A 182 -5.14 -0.94 6.57
N LYS A 183 -6.33 -0.99 7.15
CA LYS A 183 -7.32 0.08 7.03
C LYS A 183 -6.87 1.37 7.72
N ALA A 184 -6.29 1.28 8.93
CA ALA A 184 -5.76 2.42 9.67
C ALA A 184 -4.62 3.12 8.93
N MET A 185 -3.72 2.34 8.34
CA MET A 185 -2.57 2.83 7.56
C MET A 185 -2.95 3.48 6.22
N LYS A 186 -4.21 3.38 5.78
CA LYS A 186 -4.66 4.01 4.53
C LYS A 186 -4.47 5.53 4.53
N GLY A 187 -4.67 6.18 5.68
CA GLY A 187 -4.50 7.62 5.88
C GLY A 187 -3.05 8.08 6.07
N VAL A 188 -2.12 7.17 6.30
CA VAL A 188 -0.70 7.49 6.48
C VAL A 188 -0.05 7.80 5.14
N LYS A 189 0.78 8.84 5.05
CA LYS A 189 1.50 9.21 3.82
C LYS A 189 2.60 8.18 3.51
N GLU A 190 2.87 7.94 2.22
CA GLU A 190 3.91 6.98 1.79
C GLU A 190 5.30 7.40 2.30
N GLU A 191 5.60 8.70 2.30
CA GLU A 191 6.85 9.23 2.82
C GLU A 191 7.04 8.88 4.31
N VAL A 192 5.96 8.90 5.09
CA VAL A 192 5.99 8.53 6.52
C VAL A 192 6.15 7.01 6.67
N ILE A 193 5.49 6.20 5.82
CA ILE A 193 5.66 4.74 5.85
C ILE A 193 7.12 4.36 5.62
N SER A 194 7.82 5.03 4.70
CA SER A 194 9.23 4.75 4.42
C SER A 194 10.18 5.11 5.58
N GLU A 195 9.74 5.94 6.52
CA GLU A 195 10.48 6.28 7.73
C GLU A 195 10.23 5.31 8.90
N ILE A 196 9.28 4.39 8.75
CA ILE A 196 8.98 3.37 9.76
C ILE A 196 9.92 2.17 9.54
N SER A 197 10.47 1.63 10.62
CA SER A 197 11.26 0.39 10.61
C SER A 197 10.43 -0.83 10.97
N GLU A 198 9.56 -0.71 11.99
CA GLU A 198 8.77 -1.82 12.50
C GLU A 198 7.43 -1.32 13.05
N ILE A 199 6.40 -2.16 12.92
CA ILE A 199 5.09 -1.98 13.53
C ILE A 199 4.77 -3.23 14.33
N ASP A 200 4.59 -3.09 15.64
CA ASP A 200 4.23 -4.19 16.50
C ASP A 200 2.98 -3.88 17.35
N ARG A 201 2.31 -4.94 17.76
CA ARG A 201 1.19 -4.81 18.70
C ARG A 201 1.74 -4.53 20.10
N TYR A 202 1.26 -3.49 20.72
CA TYR A 202 1.65 -3.08 22.05
C TYR A 202 0.43 -2.81 22.93
N ALA A 203 0.01 -3.83 23.69
CA ALA A 203 -1.16 -3.70 24.56
C ALA A 203 -0.89 -2.71 25.70
N MET A 204 -1.70 -1.65 25.77
CA MET A 204 -1.71 -0.69 26.85
C MET A 204 -2.77 -1.09 27.88
N SER A 205 -2.64 -0.64 29.13
CA SER A 205 -3.61 -0.95 30.20
C SER A 205 -5.03 -0.46 29.90
N TYR A 206 -5.16 0.56 29.06
CA TYR A 206 -6.43 1.16 28.65
C TYR A 206 -6.86 0.77 27.23
N ASP A 207 -6.00 0.15 26.43
CA ASP A 207 -6.28 -0.29 25.06
C ASP A 207 -5.40 -1.49 24.69
N ALA A 208 -6.03 -2.66 24.63
CA ALA A 208 -5.35 -3.91 24.30
C ALA A 208 -4.90 -4.02 22.85
N ASP A 209 -5.47 -3.20 21.95
CA ASP A 209 -5.23 -3.22 20.52
C ASP A 209 -4.39 -2.02 20.03
N SER A 210 -3.70 -1.36 20.96
CA SER A 210 -2.74 -0.30 20.62
C SER A 210 -1.59 -0.85 19.77
N VAL A 211 -1.05 0.02 18.93
CA VAL A 211 0.11 -0.25 18.09
C VAL A 211 1.29 0.60 18.53
N ARG A 212 2.48 0.00 18.45
CA ARG A 212 3.75 0.70 18.60
C ARG A 212 4.47 0.69 17.27
N ILE A 213 4.90 1.84 16.85
CA ILE A 213 5.58 2.07 15.59
C ILE A 213 6.99 2.56 15.88
N HIS A 214 7.97 1.80 15.45
CA HIS A 214 9.38 2.14 15.56
C HIS A 214 9.80 2.93 14.32
N MET A 215 10.33 4.11 14.53
CA MET A 215 10.81 4.94 13.45
C MET A 215 12.29 4.68 13.16
N ARG A 216 12.72 4.83 11.93
CA ARG A 216 14.13 4.62 11.52
C ARG A 216 15.10 5.58 12.20
N ASN A 217 14.63 6.73 12.70
CA ASN A 217 15.43 7.68 13.48
C ASN A 217 15.59 7.26 14.96
N GLY A 218 15.05 6.11 15.38
CA GLY A 218 15.11 5.57 16.73
C GLY A 218 13.98 6.02 17.64
N GLY A 219 13.08 6.88 17.20
CA GLY A 219 11.91 7.31 17.98
C GLY A 219 10.75 6.32 17.89
N TYR A 220 9.73 6.55 18.71
CA TYR A 220 8.55 5.70 18.81
C TYR A 220 7.27 6.51 18.67
N TYR A 221 6.32 5.91 17.97
CA TYR A 221 4.95 6.39 17.91
C TYR A 221 4.01 5.31 18.45
N ILE A 222 3.10 5.68 19.35
CA ILE A 222 2.15 4.76 19.98
C ILE A 222 0.75 5.32 19.82
N SER A 223 -0.19 4.48 19.41
CA SER A 223 -1.59 4.90 19.30
C SER A 223 -2.55 3.71 19.32
N SER A 224 -3.83 3.99 19.54
CA SER A 224 -4.89 3.08 19.14
C SER A 224 -4.98 2.96 17.61
N MET A 225 -5.63 1.90 17.12
CA MET A 225 -5.80 1.66 15.67
C MET A 225 -6.48 2.82 14.93
N ASP A 226 -7.38 3.55 15.58
CA ASP A 226 -8.15 4.66 15.02
C ASP A 226 -7.37 5.99 14.97
N ALA A 227 -6.20 6.06 15.60
CA ALA A 227 -5.33 7.24 15.62
C ALA A 227 -3.99 7.04 14.90
N VAL A 228 -3.82 5.91 14.21
CA VAL A 228 -2.55 5.61 13.48
C VAL A 228 -2.23 6.67 12.43
N ASP A 229 -3.23 7.26 11.78
CA ASP A 229 -3.05 8.31 10.75
C ASP A 229 -2.42 9.60 11.30
N LYS A 230 -2.48 9.84 12.64
CA LYS A 230 -1.84 10.99 13.29
C LYS A 230 -0.30 10.91 13.28
N ILE A 231 0.27 9.74 12.94
CA ILE A 231 1.71 9.60 12.69
C ILE A 231 2.20 10.56 11.59
N ASN A 232 1.32 11.05 10.73
CA ASN A 232 1.68 12.07 9.74
C ASN A 232 2.23 13.37 10.34
N TYR A 233 2.00 13.62 11.64
CA TYR A 233 2.55 14.74 12.40
C TYR A 233 3.84 14.39 13.13
N TYR A 234 4.31 13.14 13.04
CA TYR A 234 5.46 12.65 13.80
C TYR A 234 6.68 13.53 13.62
N ASN A 235 7.12 13.79 12.40
CA ASN A 235 8.33 14.57 12.15
C ASN A 235 8.24 16.00 12.67
N GLU A 236 7.06 16.63 12.57
CA GLU A 236 6.84 17.98 13.07
C GLU A 236 6.98 18.05 14.59
N ILE A 237 6.49 17.03 15.30
CA ILE A 237 6.57 16.93 16.76
C ILE A 237 7.98 16.56 17.17
N TYR A 238 8.58 15.54 16.55
CA TYR A 238 9.91 15.02 16.88
C TYR A 238 10.99 16.08 16.83
N VAL A 239 10.97 16.95 15.81
CA VAL A 239 11.94 18.06 15.68
C VAL A 239 11.77 19.11 16.79
N ARG A 240 10.56 19.26 17.34
CA ARG A 240 10.25 20.23 18.41
C ARG A 240 10.40 19.66 19.82
N MET A 241 10.63 18.35 19.94
CA MET A 241 10.83 17.72 21.25
C MET A 241 12.16 18.15 21.85
N ASN A 242 12.13 18.53 23.13
CA ASN A 242 13.34 18.85 23.89
C ASN A 242 14.13 17.60 24.26
N ASP A 243 13.45 16.47 24.43
CA ASP A 243 14.01 15.18 24.79
C ASP A 243 13.55 14.11 23.81
N GLN A 244 14.47 13.62 22.99
CA GLN A 244 14.21 12.58 21.97
C GLN A 244 14.02 11.18 22.56
N SER A 245 14.20 10.99 23.88
CA SER A 245 13.88 9.74 24.56
C SER A 245 12.38 9.55 24.82
N TYR A 246 11.57 10.60 24.59
CA TYR A 246 10.13 10.54 24.70
C TYR A 246 9.51 9.84 23.51
N CYS A 247 8.33 9.25 23.73
CA CYS A 247 7.48 8.73 22.68
C CYS A 247 6.48 9.77 22.19
N ILE A 248 6.04 9.63 20.95
CA ILE A 248 4.93 10.40 20.40
C ILE A 248 3.68 9.53 20.44
N PHE A 249 2.60 10.08 20.95
CA PHE A 249 1.31 9.39 21.08
C PHE A 249 0.28 10.00 20.14
N GLY A 250 -0.45 9.15 19.45
CA GLY A 250 -1.64 9.56 18.68
C GLY A 250 -2.90 9.43 19.52
N SER A 251 -3.77 10.44 19.44
CA SER A 251 -5.06 10.47 20.10
C SER A 251 -6.17 10.77 19.09
N SER A 252 -7.15 9.85 19.00
CA SER A 252 -8.35 10.06 18.20
C SER A 252 -9.29 11.07 18.84
N SER A 253 -9.40 11.06 20.18
CA SER A 253 -10.28 11.97 20.92
C SER A 253 -9.85 13.43 20.85
N ALA A 254 -8.53 13.68 20.81
CA ALA A 254 -7.96 15.02 20.65
C ALA A 254 -7.72 15.40 19.18
N ASP A 255 -7.90 14.48 18.24
CA ASP A 255 -7.53 14.62 16.82
C ASP A 255 -6.10 15.16 16.62
N ALA A 256 -5.17 14.71 17.46
CA ALA A 256 -3.81 15.24 17.57
C ALA A 256 -2.80 14.14 17.93
N ALA A 257 -1.52 14.50 17.80
CA ALA A 257 -0.43 13.75 18.39
C ALA A 257 0.32 14.63 19.40
N TYR A 258 0.91 14.01 20.42
CA TYR A 258 1.66 14.69 21.48
C TYR A 258 2.83 13.83 21.96
N SER A 259 3.83 14.45 22.58
CA SER A 259 4.97 13.73 23.17
C SER A 259 4.78 13.50 24.67
N SER A 260 5.19 12.33 25.15
CA SER A 260 5.20 11.97 26.56
C SER A 260 6.26 10.91 26.81
N VAL A 261 6.53 10.59 28.08
CA VAL A 261 7.45 9.52 28.47
C VAL A 261 6.98 8.18 27.91
N CYS A 262 7.93 7.40 27.38
CA CYS A 262 7.63 6.08 26.86
C CYS A 262 7.17 5.13 27.98
N PRO A 263 6.16 4.27 27.74
CA PRO A 263 5.58 3.41 28.77
C PRO A 263 6.56 2.43 29.44
N TRP A 264 7.64 2.08 28.75
CA TRP A 264 8.69 1.20 29.28
C TRP A 264 9.78 1.93 30.06
N ASN A 265 9.82 3.27 30.05
CA ASN A 265 10.76 4.07 30.83
C ASN A 265 10.24 4.40 32.23
N GLY A 266 9.11 3.79 32.62
CA GLY A 266 8.45 4.07 33.90
C GLY A 266 7.46 5.25 33.79
N GLU A 267 6.96 5.67 34.95
CA GLU A 267 6.08 6.83 35.02
C GLU A 267 6.80 8.07 34.48
N ALA A 268 6.03 9.00 33.89
CA ALA A 268 6.57 10.27 33.45
C ALA A 268 7.40 10.88 34.58
N ALA A 269 8.63 11.33 34.26
CA ALA A 269 9.43 12.00 35.26
C ALA A 269 8.61 13.12 35.88
N GLU A 270 8.29 12.98 37.16
CA GLU A 270 7.71 14.07 37.92
C GLU A 270 8.83 15.05 38.26
N TYR A 271 8.51 16.31 38.18
CA TYR A 271 9.46 17.37 38.48
C TYR A 271 9.05 18.11 39.74
N TRP A 272 10.04 18.53 40.53
CA TRP A 272 9.80 19.39 41.65
C TRP A 272 9.34 20.78 41.16
N THR A 273 8.31 21.32 41.82
CA THR A 273 7.76 22.64 41.54
C THR A 273 7.70 23.47 42.80
N ASP A 274 7.91 24.77 42.66
CA ASP A 274 7.70 25.73 43.73
C ASP A 274 6.21 25.95 44.06
N SER A 275 5.90 26.75 45.06
CA SER A 275 4.52 27.07 45.46
C SER A 275 3.71 27.79 44.38
N ASN A 276 4.34 28.31 43.32
CA ASN A 276 3.72 28.98 42.20
C ASN A 276 3.55 28.06 40.98
N GLY A 277 4.03 26.79 41.08
CA GLY A 277 3.96 25.83 40.00
C GLY A 277 5.10 25.92 38.98
N ASN A 278 6.15 26.74 39.25
CA ASN A 278 7.34 26.76 38.40
C ASN A 278 8.25 25.59 38.70
N TYR A 279 8.93 25.07 37.70
CA TYR A 279 9.91 24.01 37.91
C TYR A 279 11.10 24.50 38.70
N ILE A 280 11.51 23.72 39.69
CA ILE A 280 12.78 23.94 40.43
C ILE A 280 13.91 23.41 39.52
N LEU A 281 15.01 24.15 39.42
CA LEU A 281 16.20 23.74 38.69
C LEU A 281 17.24 23.18 39.66
N ASN A 282 17.97 22.14 39.25
CA ASN A 282 19.10 21.59 39.99
C ASN A 282 20.36 22.46 39.79
N SER A 283 21.44 22.10 40.47
CA SER A 283 22.73 22.83 40.38
C SER A 283 23.33 22.88 38.97
N SER A 284 22.90 21.96 38.05
CA SER A 284 23.28 21.94 36.65
C SER A 284 22.38 22.84 35.76
N GLY A 285 21.34 23.48 36.33
CA GLY A 285 20.37 24.29 35.59
C GLY A 285 19.30 23.50 34.87
N GLU A 286 19.17 22.19 35.13
CA GLU A 286 18.15 21.32 34.60
C GLU A 286 16.96 21.24 35.56
N LYS A 287 15.77 20.84 35.06
CA LYS A 287 14.60 20.62 35.93
C LYS A 287 14.88 19.51 36.93
N ALA A 288 14.72 19.77 38.22
CA ALA A 288 14.89 18.77 39.27
C ALA A 288 13.82 17.68 39.13
N VAL A 289 14.25 16.46 38.82
CA VAL A 289 13.40 15.28 38.70
C VAL A 289 12.99 14.82 40.11
N LYS A 290 11.75 14.43 40.29
CA LYS A 290 11.26 13.87 41.54
C LYS A 290 11.43 12.34 41.52
N HIS A 291 12.51 11.82 42.11
CA HIS A 291 12.69 10.40 42.33
C HIS A 291 12.03 9.96 43.62
N TYR A 292 11.80 8.68 43.75
CA TYR A 292 11.13 8.07 44.92
C TYR A 292 12.02 7.03 45.53
N TYR A 293 11.95 6.90 46.87
CA TYR A 293 12.57 5.80 47.56
C TYR A 293 11.97 4.48 47.07
N THR A 294 12.78 3.42 47.03
CA THR A 294 12.35 2.08 46.60
C THR A 294 12.53 1.09 47.74
N ASP A 295 11.63 0.12 47.84
CA ASP A 295 11.75 -1.03 48.72
C ASP A 295 12.82 -2.02 48.22
N GLU A 296 13.08 -3.09 49.01
CA GLU A 296 14.03 -4.15 48.63
C GLU A 296 13.69 -4.87 47.34
N SER A 297 12.44 -4.76 46.87
CA SER A 297 11.96 -5.38 45.63
C SER A 297 12.07 -4.42 44.44
N GLY A 298 12.54 -3.17 44.63
CA GLY A 298 12.66 -2.12 43.61
C GLY A 298 11.35 -1.38 43.31
N ASN A 299 10.30 -1.58 44.12
CA ASN A 299 9.05 -0.83 43.97
C ASN A 299 9.12 0.48 44.74
N PRO A 300 8.44 1.55 44.28
CA PRO A 300 8.37 2.80 45.05
C PRO A 300 7.84 2.56 46.48
N ALA A 301 8.55 3.05 47.45
CA ALA A 301 8.10 3.06 48.84
C ALA A 301 6.88 3.99 48.99
N VAL A 302 5.88 3.57 49.75
CA VAL A 302 4.65 4.34 49.96
C VAL A 302 4.42 4.66 51.43
N ASP A 303 3.82 5.81 51.71
CA ASP A 303 3.40 6.19 53.05
C ASP A 303 2.16 5.41 53.52
N ALA A 304 1.73 5.60 54.74
CA ALA A 304 0.53 4.95 55.33
C ALA A 304 -0.77 5.27 54.55
N SER A 305 -0.77 6.30 53.69
CA SER A 305 -1.90 6.71 52.85
C SER A 305 -1.77 6.16 51.43
N GLY A 306 -0.69 5.43 51.08
CA GLY A 306 -0.43 4.87 49.78
C GLY A 306 0.24 5.85 48.79
N ASN A 307 0.70 7.01 49.22
CA ASN A 307 1.41 7.95 48.36
C ASN A 307 2.88 7.51 48.29
N LYS A 308 3.49 7.65 47.11
CA LYS A 308 4.93 7.44 46.90
C LYS A 308 5.74 8.44 47.71
N ILE A 309 6.83 7.99 48.31
CA ILE A 309 7.69 8.83 49.12
C ILE A 309 8.81 9.41 48.26
N PRO A 310 8.80 10.71 47.98
CA PRO A 310 9.81 11.32 47.12
C PRO A 310 11.14 11.49 47.85
N ILE A 311 12.26 11.38 47.14
CA ILE A 311 13.57 11.76 47.59
C ILE A 311 13.62 13.30 47.66
N PRO A 312 13.88 13.92 48.83
CA PRO A 312 13.86 15.37 48.97
C PRO A 312 15.00 16.02 48.17
N ILE A 313 14.84 17.31 47.88
CA ILE A 313 15.86 18.15 47.22
C ILE A 313 16.31 19.25 48.20
N ASN A 314 17.57 19.67 48.06
CA ASN A 314 18.12 20.80 48.79
C ASN A 314 17.73 22.15 48.12
N ASP A 315 18.16 23.26 48.67
CA ASP A 315 17.91 24.60 48.15
C ASP A 315 18.50 24.83 46.76
N SER A 316 19.45 24.01 46.33
CA SER A 316 20.03 24.03 44.98
C SER A 316 19.28 23.09 43.98
N GLY A 317 18.20 22.43 44.41
CA GLY A 317 17.42 21.52 43.58
C GLY A 317 18.07 20.15 43.39
N ASP A 318 19.15 19.85 44.09
CA ASP A 318 19.83 18.56 44.01
C ASP A 318 19.26 17.58 45.05
N GLU A 319 19.16 16.30 44.68
CA GLU A 319 18.63 15.27 45.56
C GLU A 319 19.51 15.07 46.82
N VAL A 320 18.85 14.90 47.95
CA VAL A 320 19.47 14.51 49.23
C VAL A 320 18.96 13.10 49.59
N VAL A 321 19.78 12.11 49.28
CA VAL A 321 19.49 10.72 49.65
C VAL A 321 19.94 10.44 51.06
N ASP A 322 18.99 10.11 51.96
CA ASP A 322 19.29 9.63 53.30
C ASP A 322 19.31 8.10 53.23
N ALA A 323 20.50 7.51 53.40
CA ALA A 323 20.68 6.03 53.33
C ALA A 323 19.95 5.28 54.46
N ASP A 324 19.75 5.94 55.59
CA ASP A 324 19.12 5.36 56.77
C ASP A 324 17.58 5.54 56.75
N PHE A 325 17.08 6.31 55.80
CA PHE A 325 15.66 6.69 55.70
C PHE A 325 14.74 5.45 55.66
N LEU A 326 15.07 4.47 54.82
CA LEU A 326 14.27 3.26 54.65
C LEU A 326 14.32 2.32 55.89
N GLU A 327 15.43 2.31 56.63
CA GLU A 327 15.49 1.53 57.89
C GLU A 327 14.57 2.16 58.96
N HIS A 328 14.58 3.47 59.08
CA HIS A 328 13.65 4.18 59.97
C HIS A 328 12.19 4.08 59.49
N TYR A 329 11.97 3.95 58.20
CA TYR A 329 10.64 3.78 57.61
C TYR A 329 10.06 2.39 57.89
N ALA A 330 10.89 1.34 57.80
CA ALA A 330 10.50 -0.05 58.08
C ALA A 330 10.16 -0.29 59.58
N ASP A 331 10.75 0.48 60.49
CA ASP A 331 10.52 0.34 61.93
C ASP A 331 9.27 1.07 62.45
N GLY A 332 8.42 1.59 61.56
CA GLY A 332 7.11 2.18 61.90
C GLY A 332 7.19 3.57 62.53
N TYR A 333 8.26 4.30 62.36
CA TYR A 333 8.51 5.61 62.95
C TYR A 333 7.66 6.76 62.32
N TYR A 334 6.70 6.46 61.52
CA TYR A 334 5.74 7.44 60.96
C TYR A 334 4.45 7.51 61.77
N GLU A 335 4.56 7.78 63.09
CA GLU A 335 3.36 8.01 63.89
C GLU A 335 2.67 9.36 63.70
N THR A 336 3.21 10.30 62.89
CA THR A 336 2.66 11.65 62.89
C THR A 336 2.39 12.24 61.48
N GLY A 337 2.52 11.49 60.42
CA GLY A 337 2.06 11.95 59.08
C GLY A 337 2.77 13.23 58.53
N THR A 338 3.87 13.62 59.11
CA THR A 338 4.68 14.75 58.68
C THR A 338 6.03 14.20 58.24
N LEU A 339 6.29 14.20 56.93
CA LEU A 339 7.63 13.96 56.43
C LEU A 339 8.55 15.05 56.98
N VAL A 340 9.45 14.68 57.87
CA VAL A 340 10.53 15.59 58.30
C VAL A 340 11.51 15.65 57.11
N MET A 341 11.50 16.73 56.40
CA MET A 341 12.45 16.94 55.30
C MET A 341 13.86 17.03 55.91
N PRO A 342 14.90 16.48 55.26
CA PRO A 342 16.28 16.49 55.78
C PRO A 342 16.82 17.90 56.12
N SER A 343 16.25 18.98 55.58
CA SER A 343 16.57 20.38 55.96
C SER A 343 16.20 20.71 57.41
N ASP A 344 15.33 19.93 58.06
CA ASP A 344 14.88 20.17 59.44
C ASP A 344 15.66 19.33 60.49
N ALA A 345 16.58 18.48 60.03
CA ALA A 345 17.47 17.69 60.81
C ALA A 345 18.83 18.37 60.93
N GLN A 346 18.90 19.60 61.58
CA GLN A 346 20.14 20.21 62.01
C GLN A 346 20.41 19.93 63.49
#